data_69838b4b9c8ac9f3e47fb8464600871e
#
_entry.id   69838b4b9c8ac9f3e47fb8464600871e
#
_cell.length_a   1.000
_cell.length_b   1.000
_cell.length_c   1.000
_cell.angle_alpha   90.00
_cell.angle_beta   90.00
_cell.angle_gamma   90.00
#
_symmetry.space_group_name_H-M   'P 1'
#
loop_
_entity.id
_entity.type
_entity.pdbx_description
1 polymer ?
#
loop_
_entity_poly.entity_id
_entity_poly.type
_entity_poly.pdbx_seq_one_letter_code
_entity_poly.pdbx_strand_id
1 'polypeptide(L)'
;MDWLTLLSLTIATFVYAISPGPGLFAVLAISTRYGAMPAMWLSFGHTVGDIIYVTVAMLALSALAEIISNSLLYVKILGASYLIYIGYQQWRSKGVSFEQSNKKESILKLLLAGFIVGVTNPKTIIFYLSFLPIFVDLNNLTIATEIQVISVIGFTVFFVLSLANVLGLKLRRHIENPAVIKRVNEVTGVTMILVGIFVAFY
;
A
#
# COMPACT_ATOMS: atom_id res chain seq x y z
N MET A 1 2.55 6.71 21.41
CA MET A 1 3.70 7.02 20.51
C MET A 1 3.97 8.51 20.59
N ASP A 2 5.24 8.92 20.50
CA ASP A 2 5.59 10.34 20.40
C ASP A 2 5.28 10.92 19.00
N TRP A 3 5.32 12.26 18.92
CA TRP A 3 4.97 12.97 17.68
C TRP A 3 5.91 12.66 16.50
N LEU A 4 7.21 12.50 16.75
CA LEU A 4 8.17 12.22 15.70
C LEU A 4 7.97 10.83 15.10
N THR A 5 7.68 9.86 15.95
CA THR A 5 7.37 8.48 15.51
C THR A 5 6.08 8.45 14.68
N LEU A 6 5.01 9.17 15.10
CA LEU A 6 3.77 9.27 14.32
C LEU A 6 4.00 9.93 12.96
N LEU A 7 4.79 11.01 12.92
CA LEU A 7 5.13 11.71 11.69
C LEU A 7 5.95 10.79 10.75
N SER A 8 6.94 10.10 11.30
CA SER A 8 7.78 9.16 10.54
C SER A 8 6.97 8.00 9.97
N LEU A 9 6.06 7.42 10.76
CA LEU A 9 5.11 6.40 10.30
C LEU A 9 4.19 6.94 9.20
N THR A 10 3.69 8.18 9.35
CA THR A 10 2.86 8.83 8.31
C THR A 10 3.62 8.97 7.01
N ILE A 11 4.87 9.48 7.06
CA ILE A 11 5.71 9.65 5.87
C ILE A 11 6.01 8.29 5.21
N ALA A 12 6.41 7.29 6.00
CA ALA A 12 6.69 5.95 5.48
C ALA A 12 5.45 5.33 4.82
N THR A 13 4.28 5.44 5.46
CA THR A 13 3.01 4.97 4.91
C THR A 13 2.60 5.74 3.66
N PHE A 14 2.84 7.05 3.63
CA PHE A 14 2.57 7.87 2.44
C PHE A 14 3.44 7.43 1.24
N VAL A 15 4.75 7.28 1.45
CA VAL A 15 5.67 6.79 0.41
C VAL A 15 5.29 5.39 -0.05
N TYR A 16 4.94 4.51 0.88
CA TYR A 16 4.41 3.19 0.57
C TYR A 16 3.13 3.28 -0.27
N ALA A 17 2.13 4.05 0.16
CA ALA A 17 0.82 4.10 -0.49
C ALA A 17 0.88 4.74 -1.88
N ILE A 18 1.68 5.80 -2.06
CA ILE A 18 1.82 6.49 -3.36
C ILE A 18 2.68 5.69 -4.35
N SER A 19 3.58 4.83 -3.86
CA SER A 19 4.33 3.95 -4.75
C SER A 19 3.36 2.97 -5.41
N PRO A 20 3.31 2.92 -6.76
CA PRO A 20 2.35 2.11 -7.46
C PRO A 20 2.47 0.62 -7.11
N GLY A 21 1.32 0.01 -7.01
CA GLY A 21 1.13 -1.39 -6.71
C GLY A 21 -0.31 -1.78 -7.05
N PRO A 22 -0.70 -3.04 -6.81
CA PRO A 22 -2.03 -3.54 -7.16
C PRO A 22 -3.17 -2.64 -6.69
N GLY A 23 -3.11 -2.09 -5.47
CA GLY A 23 -4.15 -1.22 -4.91
C GLY A 23 -4.28 0.10 -5.66
N LEU A 24 -3.16 0.82 -5.87
CA LEU A 24 -3.16 2.08 -6.60
C LEU A 24 -3.65 1.90 -8.05
N PHE A 25 -3.16 0.85 -8.73
CA PHE A 25 -3.59 0.56 -10.10
C PHE A 25 -5.07 0.17 -10.17
N ALA A 26 -5.59 -0.59 -9.21
CA ALA A 26 -7.01 -0.91 -9.16
C ALA A 26 -7.87 0.37 -9.03
N VAL A 27 -7.48 1.30 -8.16
CA VAL A 27 -8.18 2.59 -8.00
C VAL A 27 -8.10 3.42 -9.27
N LEU A 28 -6.93 3.54 -9.90
CA LEU A 28 -6.77 4.23 -11.18
C LEU A 28 -7.62 3.60 -12.28
N ALA A 29 -7.63 2.26 -12.38
CA ALA A 29 -8.42 1.53 -13.36
C ALA A 29 -9.92 1.76 -13.19
N ILE A 30 -10.42 1.65 -11.96
CA ILE A 30 -11.84 1.88 -11.68
C ILE A 30 -12.21 3.35 -11.86
N SER A 31 -11.35 4.27 -11.43
CA SER A 31 -11.57 5.71 -11.59
C SER A 31 -11.68 6.12 -13.07
N THR A 32 -10.77 5.65 -13.91
CA THR A 32 -10.78 5.94 -15.35
C THR A 32 -11.95 5.26 -16.06
N ARG A 33 -12.31 4.04 -15.68
CA ARG A 33 -13.33 3.23 -16.33
C ARG A 33 -14.76 3.58 -15.90
N TYR A 34 -14.99 3.74 -14.61
CA TYR A 34 -16.32 3.87 -14.01
C TYR A 34 -16.55 5.20 -13.29
N GLY A 35 -15.51 6.03 -13.12
CA GLY A 35 -15.60 7.34 -12.48
C GLY A 35 -15.24 7.34 -10.98
N ALA A 36 -15.39 8.52 -10.34
CA ALA A 36 -14.92 8.78 -8.99
C ALA A 36 -15.59 7.92 -7.91
N MET A 37 -16.92 7.82 -7.94
CA MET A 37 -17.66 7.18 -6.86
C MET A 37 -17.38 5.67 -6.77
N PRO A 38 -17.38 4.90 -7.87
CA PRO A 38 -16.93 3.52 -7.86
C PRO A 38 -15.50 3.34 -7.31
N ALA A 39 -14.57 4.21 -7.70
CA ALA A 39 -13.20 4.16 -7.21
C ALA A 39 -13.09 4.49 -5.71
N MET A 40 -13.93 5.39 -5.17
CA MET A 40 -14.01 5.66 -3.72
C MET A 40 -14.44 4.43 -2.93
N TRP A 41 -15.44 3.68 -3.40
CA TRP A 41 -15.88 2.44 -2.73
C TRP A 41 -14.78 1.39 -2.74
N LEU A 42 -14.06 1.27 -3.85
CA LEU A 42 -12.92 0.37 -3.93
C LEU A 42 -11.78 0.82 -2.99
N SER A 43 -11.47 2.12 -2.95
CA SER A 43 -10.47 2.69 -2.03
C SER A 43 -10.82 2.44 -0.56
N PHE A 44 -12.10 2.61 -0.21
CA PHE A 44 -12.57 2.34 1.15
C PHE A 44 -12.41 0.86 1.52
N GLY A 45 -12.84 -0.05 0.63
CA GLY A 45 -12.64 -1.48 0.82
C GLY A 45 -11.17 -1.85 0.99
N HIS A 46 -10.29 -1.28 0.15
CA HIS A 46 -8.84 -1.50 0.25
C HIS A 46 -8.27 -1.04 1.60
N THR A 47 -8.66 0.15 2.04
CA THR A 47 -8.21 0.69 3.34
C THR A 47 -8.68 -0.18 4.51
N VAL A 48 -9.92 -0.68 4.48
CA VAL A 48 -10.41 -1.63 5.48
C VAL A 48 -9.58 -2.92 5.47
N GLY A 49 -9.25 -3.42 4.28
CA GLY A 49 -8.36 -4.58 4.12
C GLY A 49 -6.97 -4.34 4.74
N ASP A 50 -6.37 -3.20 4.46
CA ASP A 50 -5.07 -2.80 5.03
C ASP A 50 -5.14 -2.68 6.56
N ILE A 51 -6.19 -2.07 7.12
CA ILE A 51 -6.39 -1.94 8.56
C ILE A 51 -6.47 -3.32 9.23
N ILE A 52 -7.29 -4.22 8.70
CA ILE A 52 -7.41 -5.57 9.25
C ILE A 52 -6.06 -6.29 9.17
N TYR A 53 -5.37 -6.17 8.04
CA TYR A 53 -4.05 -6.77 7.89
C TYR A 53 -3.03 -6.22 8.90
N VAL A 54 -2.96 -4.90 9.07
CA VAL A 54 -2.05 -4.25 10.04
C VAL A 54 -2.36 -4.67 11.46
N THR A 55 -3.64 -4.74 11.83
CA THR A 55 -4.07 -5.21 13.16
C THR A 55 -3.59 -6.65 13.42
N VAL A 56 -3.85 -7.56 12.47
CA VAL A 56 -3.38 -8.95 12.56
C VAL A 56 -1.86 -9.03 12.60
N ALA A 57 -1.17 -8.22 11.79
CA ALA A 57 0.29 -8.18 11.77
C ALA A 57 0.86 -7.69 13.12
N MET A 58 0.31 -6.63 13.73
CA MET A 58 0.75 -6.15 15.05
C MET A 58 0.56 -7.23 16.13
N LEU A 59 -0.60 -7.88 16.17
CA LEU A 59 -0.87 -8.93 17.15
C LEU A 59 0.05 -10.15 16.95
N ALA A 60 0.24 -10.58 15.69
CA ALA A 60 1.14 -11.70 15.39
C ALA A 60 2.60 -11.38 15.72
N LEU A 61 3.07 -10.19 15.35
CA LEU A 61 4.43 -9.74 15.64
C LEU A 61 4.65 -9.57 17.15
N SER A 62 3.66 -9.05 17.90
CA SER A 62 3.73 -8.93 19.35
C SER A 62 3.79 -10.32 20.04
N ALA A 63 2.95 -11.26 19.60
CA ALA A 63 2.96 -12.63 20.14
C ALA A 63 4.28 -13.37 19.87
N LEU A 64 5.01 -13.00 18.82
CA LEU A 64 6.28 -13.58 18.41
C LEU A 64 7.48 -12.69 18.73
N ALA A 65 7.29 -11.62 19.50
CA ALA A 65 8.30 -10.56 19.68
C ALA A 65 9.66 -11.10 20.19
N GLU A 66 9.65 -12.05 21.12
CA GLU A 66 10.89 -12.68 21.63
C GLU A 66 11.63 -13.49 20.54
N ILE A 67 10.89 -14.19 19.68
CA ILE A 67 11.46 -14.96 18.57
C ILE A 67 11.94 -14.01 17.46
N ILE A 68 11.16 -12.97 17.18
CA ILE A 68 11.45 -11.99 16.14
C ILE A 68 12.62 -11.10 16.53
N SER A 69 12.80 -10.74 17.81
CA SER A 69 13.94 -9.92 18.25
C SER A 69 15.28 -10.54 17.86
N ASN A 70 15.37 -11.87 17.90
CA ASN A 70 16.55 -12.62 17.44
C ASN A 70 16.61 -12.84 15.92
N SER A 71 15.52 -12.56 15.20
CA SER A 71 15.37 -12.83 13.77
C SER A 71 15.06 -11.58 12.94
N LEU A 72 15.00 -10.41 13.56
CA LEU A 72 14.65 -9.14 12.89
C LEU A 72 15.49 -8.86 11.63
N LEU A 73 16.77 -9.22 11.69
CA LEU A 73 17.67 -9.07 10.54
C LEU A 73 17.21 -9.89 9.34
N TYR A 74 16.77 -11.12 9.54
CA TYR A 74 16.29 -11.98 8.46
C TYR A 74 14.96 -11.51 7.90
N VAL A 75 14.02 -11.09 8.76
CA VAL A 75 12.73 -10.52 8.34
C VAL A 75 12.97 -9.26 7.49
N LYS A 76 13.87 -8.40 7.94
CA LYS A 76 14.26 -7.18 7.25
C LYS A 76 14.89 -7.45 5.88
N ILE A 77 15.85 -8.38 5.80
CA ILE A 77 16.50 -8.77 4.53
C ILE A 77 15.48 -9.37 3.55
N LEU A 78 14.60 -10.26 4.03
CA LEU A 78 13.55 -10.86 3.20
C LEU A 78 12.58 -9.81 2.68
N GLY A 79 12.12 -8.88 3.55
CA GLY A 79 11.24 -7.78 3.16
C GLY A 79 11.89 -6.84 2.14
N ALA A 80 13.14 -6.45 2.39
CA ALA A 80 13.92 -5.62 1.47
C ALA A 80 14.12 -6.29 0.11
N SER A 81 14.53 -7.56 0.10
CA SER A 81 14.74 -8.34 -1.13
C SER A 81 13.46 -8.46 -1.96
N TYR A 82 12.33 -8.63 -1.28
CA TYR A 82 11.04 -8.71 -1.95
C TYR A 82 10.59 -7.36 -2.51
N LEU A 83 10.80 -6.24 -1.80
CA LEU A 83 10.52 -4.91 -2.32
C LEU A 83 11.35 -4.61 -3.58
N ILE A 84 12.63 -4.99 -3.57
CA ILE A 84 13.51 -4.88 -4.74
C ILE A 84 12.96 -5.74 -5.89
N TYR A 85 12.56 -6.97 -5.61
CA TYR A 85 12.01 -7.89 -6.62
C TYR A 85 10.73 -7.36 -7.26
N ILE A 86 9.76 -6.91 -6.46
CA ILE A 86 8.52 -6.31 -6.99
C ILE A 86 8.82 -5.01 -7.73
N GLY A 87 9.72 -4.18 -7.20
CA GLY A 87 10.15 -2.96 -7.87
C GLY A 87 10.76 -3.24 -9.25
N TYR A 88 11.56 -4.28 -9.36
CA TYR A 88 12.12 -4.72 -10.64
C TYR A 88 11.04 -5.24 -11.61
N GLN A 89 10.08 -6.03 -11.12
CA GLN A 89 8.95 -6.48 -11.96
C GLN A 89 8.11 -5.30 -12.44
N GLN A 90 7.84 -4.34 -11.56
CA GLN A 90 7.09 -3.13 -11.90
C GLN A 90 7.83 -2.28 -12.95
N TRP A 91 9.13 -2.09 -12.77
CA TRP A 91 9.97 -1.37 -13.73
C TRP A 91 9.92 -1.98 -15.13
N ARG A 92 9.88 -3.31 -15.23
CA ARG A 92 9.76 -4.03 -16.50
C ARG A 92 8.35 -4.17 -17.06
N SER A 93 7.34 -3.76 -16.31
CA SER A 93 5.94 -3.90 -16.73
C SER A 93 5.62 -3.01 -17.92
N LYS A 94 5.00 -3.60 -18.95
CA LYS A 94 4.61 -2.88 -20.18
C LYS A 94 3.33 -2.05 -20.01
N GLY A 95 2.71 -2.06 -18.83
CA GLY A 95 1.46 -1.36 -18.56
C GLY A 95 0.20 -2.18 -18.87
N VAL A 96 -0.91 -1.72 -18.35
CA VAL A 96 -2.24 -2.31 -18.55
C VAL A 96 -3.09 -1.30 -19.30
N SER A 97 -3.76 -1.72 -20.37
CA SER A 97 -4.74 -0.88 -21.06
C SER A 97 -6.07 -0.90 -20.32
N PHE A 98 -6.68 0.27 -20.17
CA PHE A 98 -7.96 0.41 -19.48
C PHE A 98 -9.05 0.79 -20.50
N GLU A 99 -9.96 -0.12 -20.81
CA GLU A 99 -11.12 0.16 -21.64
C GLU A 99 -12.25 0.81 -20.82
N GLN A 100 -12.92 1.78 -21.42
CA GLN A 100 -14.06 2.44 -20.79
C GLN A 100 -15.28 1.52 -20.75
N SER A 101 -16.06 1.59 -19.69
CA SER A 101 -17.31 0.84 -19.55
C SER A 101 -18.40 1.71 -18.94
N ASN A 102 -19.57 1.68 -19.56
CA ASN A 102 -20.77 2.35 -19.05
C ASN A 102 -21.58 1.48 -18.08
N LYS A 103 -21.12 0.27 -17.76
CA LYS A 103 -21.81 -0.62 -16.81
C LYS A 103 -21.66 -0.08 -15.38
N LYS A 104 -22.76 0.01 -14.66
CA LYS A 104 -22.74 0.31 -13.22
C LYS A 104 -22.28 -0.94 -12.48
N GLU A 105 -21.17 -0.85 -11.77
CA GLU A 105 -20.74 -1.91 -10.86
C GLU A 105 -21.44 -1.79 -9.51
N SER A 106 -21.71 -2.94 -8.89
CA SER A 106 -22.30 -2.98 -7.55
C SER A 106 -21.33 -2.43 -6.50
N ILE A 107 -21.80 -1.58 -5.61
CA ILE A 107 -21.02 -1.04 -4.49
C ILE A 107 -20.38 -2.17 -3.68
N LEU A 108 -21.14 -3.21 -3.37
CA LEU A 108 -20.63 -4.36 -2.62
C LEU A 108 -19.49 -5.08 -3.35
N LYS A 109 -19.58 -5.24 -4.67
CA LYS A 109 -18.49 -5.83 -5.46
C LYS A 109 -17.24 -4.98 -5.41
N LEU A 110 -17.36 -3.66 -5.47
CA LEU A 110 -16.22 -2.74 -5.41
C LEU A 110 -15.57 -2.74 -4.02
N LEU A 111 -16.36 -2.73 -2.96
CA LEU A 111 -15.88 -2.87 -1.58
C LEU A 111 -15.12 -4.18 -1.37
N LEU A 112 -15.71 -5.29 -1.79
CA LEU A 112 -15.07 -6.61 -1.67
C LEU A 112 -13.82 -6.73 -2.53
N ALA A 113 -13.84 -6.21 -3.75
CA ALA A 113 -12.66 -6.17 -4.61
C ALA A 113 -11.53 -5.35 -3.98
N GLY A 114 -11.83 -4.16 -3.47
CA GLY A 114 -10.88 -3.34 -2.74
C GLY A 114 -10.33 -4.07 -1.51
N PHE A 115 -11.20 -4.64 -0.69
CA PHE A 115 -10.85 -5.40 0.50
C PHE A 115 -9.89 -6.56 0.19
N ILE A 116 -10.23 -7.38 -0.80
CA ILE A 116 -9.38 -8.49 -1.23
C ILE A 116 -8.01 -7.98 -1.67
N VAL A 117 -7.97 -6.91 -2.48
CA VAL A 117 -6.71 -6.31 -2.91
C VAL A 117 -5.90 -5.79 -1.72
N GLY A 118 -6.52 -5.17 -0.70
CA GLY A 118 -5.83 -4.71 0.51
C GLY A 118 -5.23 -5.87 1.31
N VAL A 119 -6.03 -6.89 1.63
CA VAL A 119 -5.61 -8.02 2.46
C VAL A 119 -4.58 -8.91 1.76
N THR A 120 -4.72 -9.12 0.45
CA THR A 120 -3.86 -10.04 -0.31
C THR A 120 -2.68 -9.36 -1.01
N ASN A 121 -2.57 -8.04 -0.90
CA ASN A 121 -1.52 -7.29 -1.56
C ASN A 121 -0.14 -7.65 -0.96
N PRO A 122 0.72 -8.35 -1.71
CA PRO A 122 2.01 -8.76 -1.17
C PRO A 122 2.91 -7.58 -0.79
N LYS A 123 2.73 -6.43 -1.44
CA LYS A 123 3.42 -5.19 -1.09
C LYS A 123 3.02 -4.72 0.33
N THR A 124 1.71 -4.75 0.65
CA THR A 124 1.15 -4.44 1.97
C THR A 124 1.74 -5.36 3.03
N ILE A 125 1.69 -6.66 2.76
CA ILE A 125 2.16 -7.72 3.68
C ILE A 125 3.59 -7.45 4.11
N ILE A 126 4.48 -7.28 3.16
CA ILE A 126 5.91 -7.16 3.43
C ILE A 126 6.26 -5.80 3.99
N PHE A 127 5.61 -4.73 3.48
CA PHE A 127 5.84 -3.40 4.04
C PHE A 127 5.54 -3.41 5.54
N TYR A 128 4.37 -3.85 5.96
CA TYR A 128 4.03 -3.78 7.38
C TYR A 128 4.83 -4.77 8.24
N LEU A 129 5.08 -5.98 7.77
CA LEU A 129 5.94 -6.90 8.52
C LEU A 129 7.37 -6.37 8.72
N SER A 130 7.89 -5.62 7.75
CA SER A 130 9.26 -5.07 7.82
C SER A 130 9.34 -3.74 8.56
N PHE A 131 8.31 -2.90 8.45
CA PHE A 131 8.34 -1.52 8.95
C PHE A 131 7.68 -1.33 10.31
N LEU A 132 6.62 -2.09 10.65
CA LEU A 132 5.96 -1.94 11.96
C LEU A 132 6.93 -2.07 13.15
N PRO A 133 7.87 -3.04 13.16
CA PRO A 133 8.81 -3.17 14.28
C PRO A 133 9.75 -1.97 14.47
N ILE A 134 9.91 -1.12 13.45
CA ILE A 134 10.75 0.08 13.52
C ILE A 134 10.03 1.20 14.30
N PHE A 135 8.70 1.26 14.21
CA PHE A 135 7.88 2.34 14.77
C PHE A 135 7.14 1.96 16.04
N VAL A 136 6.92 0.66 16.24
CA VAL A 136 6.06 0.12 17.31
C VAL A 136 6.87 -0.78 18.23
N ASP A 137 6.86 -0.47 19.54
CA ASP A 137 7.37 -1.40 20.54
C ASP A 137 6.39 -2.58 20.67
N LEU A 138 6.75 -3.68 20.03
CA LEU A 138 5.91 -4.89 19.97
C LEU A 138 5.90 -5.65 21.30
N ASN A 139 6.89 -5.42 22.19
CA ASN A 139 6.94 -6.05 23.50
C ASN A 139 5.97 -5.39 24.49
N ASN A 140 5.65 -4.10 24.26
CA ASN A 140 4.76 -3.31 25.11
C ASN A 140 3.60 -2.73 24.28
N LEU A 141 2.98 -3.55 23.42
CA LEU A 141 1.87 -3.13 22.59
C LEU A 141 0.65 -2.79 23.45
N THR A 142 0.18 -1.55 23.36
CA THR A 142 -1.01 -1.07 24.06
C THR A 142 -2.14 -0.79 23.07
N ILE A 143 -3.39 -0.89 23.53
CA ILE A 143 -4.56 -0.54 22.73
C ILE A 143 -4.46 0.90 22.18
N ALA A 144 -3.92 1.83 22.97
CA ALA A 144 -3.71 3.20 22.52
C ALA A 144 -2.71 3.28 21.35
N THR A 145 -1.63 2.53 21.40
CA THR A 145 -0.65 2.44 20.31
C THR A 145 -1.28 1.82 19.06
N GLU A 146 -2.05 0.74 19.22
CA GLU A 146 -2.77 0.12 18.09
C GLU A 146 -3.71 1.10 17.41
N ILE A 147 -4.55 1.81 18.17
CA ILE A 147 -5.49 2.81 17.63
C ILE A 147 -4.72 3.92 16.89
N GLN A 148 -3.61 4.42 17.42
CA GLN A 148 -2.79 5.43 16.77
C GLN A 148 -2.24 4.94 15.44
N VAL A 149 -1.66 3.74 15.40
CA VAL A 149 -1.10 3.12 14.19
C VAL A 149 -2.18 2.90 13.13
N ILE A 150 -3.31 2.29 13.51
CA ILE A 150 -4.43 2.01 12.62
C ILE A 150 -5.00 3.32 12.04
N SER A 151 -5.14 4.35 12.89
CA SER A 151 -5.66 5.65 12.47
C SER A 151 -4.73 6.33 11.47
N VAL A 152 -3.43 6.37 11.74
CA VAL A 152 -2.43 6.96 10.84
C VAL A 152 -2.40 6.22 9.51
N ILE A 153 -2.31 4.89 9.54
CA ILE A 153 -2.24 4.07 8.34
C ILE A 153 -3.53 4.19 7.53
N GLY A 154 -4.68 3.99 8.18
CA GLY A 154 -5.99 4.05 7.51
C GLY A 154 -6.24 5.40 6.86
N PHE A 155 -6.00 6.50 7.58
CA PHE A 155 -6.16 7.85 7.04
C PHE A 155 -5.20 8.10 5.86
N THR A 156 -3.92 7.76 6.03
CA THR A 156 -2.90 8.01 5.00
C THR A 156 -3.15 7.21 3.73
N VAL A 157 -3.45 5.93 3.85
CA VAL A 157 -3.77 5.05 2.70
C VAL A 157 -5.01 5.55 1.98
N PHE A 158 -6.10 5.81 2.72
CA PHE A 158 -7.34 6.32 2.13
C PHE A 158 -7.15 7.66 1.45
N PHE A 159 -6.38 8.56 2.04
CA PHE A 159 -6.05 9.86 1.46
C PHE A 159 -5.28 9.70 0.14
N VAL A 160 -4.24 8.88 0.11
CA VAL A 160 -3.44 8.64 -1.11
C VAL A 160 -4.27 7.98 -2.21
N LEU A 161 -5.08 6.98 -1.88
CA LEU A 161 -5.97 6.34 -2.86
C LEU A 161 -7.05 7.31 -3.38
N SER A 162 -7.55 8.21 -2.52
CA SER A 162 -8.49 9.27 -2.93
C SER A 162 -7.80 10.28 -3.86
N LEU A 163 -6.55 10.63 -3.60
CA LEU A 163 -5.75 11.47 -4.49
C LEU A 163 -5.53 10.79 -5.84
N ALA A 164 -5.18 9.50 -5.82
CA ALA A 164 -5.04 8.69 -7.04
C ALA A 164 -6.36 8.63 -7.84
N ASN A 165 -7.50 8.52 -7.15
CA ASN A 165 -8.82 8.58 -7.79
C ASN A 165 -9.02 9.91 -8.55
N VAL A 166 -8.76 11.05 -7.90
CA VAL A 166 -8.87 12.38 -8.53
C VAL A 166 -7.90 12.50 -9.71
N LEU A 167 -6.66 12.04 -9.55
CA LEU A 167 -5.67 12.04 -10.63
C LEU A 167 -6.10 11.14 -11.79
N GLY A 168 -6.65 9.96 -11.51
CA GLY A 168 -7.19 9.06 -12.53
C GLY A 168 -8.26 9.72 -13.41
N LEU A 169 -9.16 10.48 -12.78
CA LEU A 169 -10.17 11.24 -13.53
C LEU A 169 -9.57 12.33 -14.45
N LYS A 170 -8.60 13.09 -13.91
CA LYS A 170 -7.93 14.16 -14.67
C LYS A 170 -7.08 13.60 -15.81
N LEU A 171 -6.41 12.50 -15.56
CA LEU A 171 -5.49 11.85 -16.49
C LEU A 171 -6.19 10.84 -17.41
N ARG A 172 -7.50 10.70 -17.34
CA ARG A 172 -8.28 9.71 -18.09
C ARG A 172 -7.88 9.62 -19.56
N ARG A 173 -7.69 10.78 -20.22
CA ARG A 173 -7.25 10.84 -21.61
C ARG A 173 -5.77 10.54 -21.85
N HIS A 174 -4.92 10.66 -20.81
CA HIS A 174 -3.47 10.47 -20.89
C HIS A 174 -3.05 9.07 -20.43
N ILE A 175 -3.81 8.45 -19.53
CA ILE A 175 -3.57 7.06 -19.04
C ILE A 175 -3.81 6.02 -20.15
N GLU A 176 -4.53 6.39 -21.21
CA GLU A 176 -4.66 5.56 -22.43
C GLU A 176 -3.34 5.51 -23.24
N ASN A 177 -2.39 6.42 -22.96
CA ASN A 177 -1.11 6.44 -23.65
C ASN A 177 -0.13 5.42 -23.01
N PRO A 178 0.27 4.36 -23.76
CA PRO A 178 1.17 3.32 -23.25
C PRO A 178 2.51 3.88 -22.76
N ALA A 179 3.00 5.00 -23.33
CA ALA A 179 4.25 5.62 -22.92
C ALA A 179 4.15 6.26 -21.53
N VAL A 180 2.99 6.84 -21.17
CA VAL A 180 2.75 7.40 -19.83
C VAL A 180 2.70 6.28 -18.80
N ILE A 181 1.97 5.22 -19.08
CA ILE A 181 1.86 4.06 -18.20
C ILE A 181 3.24 3.43 -17.98
N LYS A 182 4.02 3.27 -19.05
CA LYS A 182 5.39 2.74 -18.95
C LYS A 182 6.24 3.60 -18.02
N ARG A 183 6.21 4.95 -18.19
CA ARG A 183 6.99 5.87 -17.36
C ARG A 183 6.58 5.85 -15.88
N VAL A 184 5.29 5.74 -15.60
CA VAL A 184 4.76 5.56 -14.24
C VAL A 184 5.31 4.25 -13.65
N ASN A 185 5.28 3.16 -14.38
CA ASN A 185 5.80 1.87 -13.93
C ASN A 185 7.31 1.92 -13.67
N GLU A 186 8.07 2.59 -14.53
CA GLU A 186 9.53 2.76 -14.38
C GLU A 186 9.88 3.56 -13.12
N VAL A 187 9.29 4.74 -12.93
CA VAL A 187 9.51 5.58 -11.73
C VAL A 187 9.17 4.81 -10.47
N THR A 188 8.07 4.12 -10.48
CA THR A 188 7.58 3.31 -9.37
C THR A 188 8.51 2.16 -9.03
N GLY A 189 8.88 1.38 -10.04
CA GLY A 189 9.78 0.27 -9.86
C GLY A 189 11.10 0.72 -9.23
N VAL A 190 11.67 1.84 -9.71
CA VAL A 190 12.88 2.46 -9.15
C VAL A 190 12.65 2.90 -7.70
N THR A 191 11.53 3.56 -7.40
CA THR A 191 11.22 3.99 -6.03
C THR A 191 11.12 2.78 -5.07
N MET A 192 10.45 1.70 -5.48
CA MET A 192 10.37 0.49 -4.66
C MET A 192 11.73 -0.18 -4.44
N ILE A 193 12.60 -0.20 -5.46
CA ILE A 193 13.97 -0.70 -5.33
C ILE A 193 14.74 0.14 -4.33
N LEU A 194 14.69 1.47 -4.44
CA LEU A 194 15.37 2.37 -3.52
C LEU A 194 14.87 2.22 -2.07
N VAL A 195 13.57 2.08 -1.87
CA VAL A 195 12.98 1.80 -0.55
C VAL A 195 13.45 0.45 -0.02
N GLY A 196 13.47 -0.60 -0.85
CA GLY A 196 13.98 -1.91 -0.47
C GLY A 196 15.47 -1.86 -0.06
N ILE A 197 16.29 -1.14 -0.81
CA ILE A 197 17.70 -0.91 -0.46
C ILE A 197 17.80 -0.15 0.88
N PHE A 198 17.04 0.93 1.05
CA PHE A 198 17.02 1.68 2.31
C PHE A 198 16.66 0.79 3.50
N VAL A 199 15.62 -0.04 3.37
CA VAL A 199 15.21 -1.00 4.42
C VAL A 199 16.31 -2.01 4.73
N ALA A 200 17.07 -2.46 3.74
CA ALA A 200 18.14 -3.42 3.95
C ALA A 200 19.29 -2.85 4.83
N PHE A 201 19.58 -1.55 4.71
CA PHE A 201 20.71 -0.91 5.37
C PHE A 201 20.36 -0.14 6.65
N TYR A 202 19.11 0.24 6.82
CA TYR A 202 18.63 0.98 8.00
C TYR A 202 18.02 0.05 9.05
#